data_9c1c5cb32b25a1c9066567c87c18c4f9
#
_entry.id   9c1c5cb32b25a1c9066567c87c18c4f9
#
_cell.length_a   1.000
_cell.length_b   1.000
_cell.length_c   1.000
_cell.angle_alpha   90.00
_cell.angle_beta   90.00
_cell.angle_gamma   90.00
#
_symmetry.space_group_name_H-M   'P 1'
#
loop_
_entity.id
_entity.type
_entity.pdbx_description
1 polymer ?
#
loop_
_entity_poly.entity_id
_entity_poly.type
_entity_poly.pdbx_seq_one_letter_code
_entity_poly.pdbx_strand_id
1 'polypeptide(L)'
;MTTMNRRAFLEMTATAAGASAFAALKPRPVMAAAADGGLKKAVYVSMLPKELGYADKFKLAVDVGFQGIEIGTISDVAVAAGIKEAAAKTGLRIHSVMNADHWRFPLSSADPEVVNKSVAGMETSLGNAKLWGADAVLLVPAVVNPETSYTDAWTRSQHVIKERILPLAQELKVVIGMEEVWNKFLISPLEMARYVDQFASPWVKAYLDVGNMLFYGYPQDWIRTLGSRIVRVHVKDFKLDRGKGQFSWTNLGEGDVDWPAVRTALADVKYEGWVTAEISGGDAAYLKDVVARLDRIFAGQKPLPPAAPVG
;
A
#
# COMPACT_ATOMS: atom_id res chain seq x y z
N MET A 1 -14.55 -25.88 1.56
CA MET A 1 -14.11 -24.49 1.28
C MET A 1 -14.24 -24.28 -0.23
N THR A 2 -15.24 -23.54 -0.65
CA THR A 2 -15.54 -23.33 -2.08
C THR A 2 -14.73 -22.12 -2.52
N THR A 3 -13.71 -22.35 -3.32
CA THR A 3 -12.93 -21.27 -3.93
C THR A 3 -13.80 -20.57 -4.98
N MET A 4 -13.88 -19.26 -4.89
CA MET A 4 -14.59 -18.40 -5.83
C MET A 4 -13.89 -18.47 -7.19
N ASN A 5 -14.59 -18.92 -8.23
CA ASN A 5 -14.07 -18.88 -9.58
C ASN A 5 -14.48 -17.58 -10.31
N ARG A 6 -13.79 -17.26 -11.41
CA ARG A 6 -13.98 -16.04 -12.22
C ARG A 6 -15.45 -15.78 -12.62
N ARG A 7 -16.22 -16.83 -12.84
CA ARG A 7 -17.62 -16.75 -13.29
C ARG A 7 -18.56 -16.36 -12.16
N ALA A 8 -18.38 -16.90 -10.96
CA ALA A 8 -19.18 -16.56 -9.77
C ALA A 8 -19.00 -15.09 -9.35
N PHE A 9 -17.78 -14.55 -9.55
CA PHE A 9 -17.49 -13.13 -9.26
C PHE A 9 -18.21 -12.18 -10.24
N LEU A 10 -18.24 -12.50 -11.54
CA LEU A 10 -18.91 -11.69 -12.56
C LEU A 10 -20.43 -11.69 -12.41
N GLU A 11 -21.02 -12.82 -11.98
CA GLU A 11 -22.47 -12.94 -11.76
C GLU A 11 -22.94 -12.09 -10.55
N MET A 12 -22.12 -11.93 -9.50
CA MET A 12 -22.44 -11.07 -8.37
C MET A 12 -22.47 -9.55 -8.71
N THR A 13 -21.79 -9.13 -9.77
CA THR A 13 -21.79 -7.72 -10.19
C THR A 13 -22.96 -7.36 -11.10
N ALA A 14 -23.64 -8.32 -11.69
CA ALA A 14 -24.72 -8.10 -12.65
C ALA A 14 -26.13 -7.93 -12.02
N THR A 15 -26.33 -8.38 -10.77
CA THR A 15 -27.65 -8.36 -10.11
C THR A 15 -27.97 -7.11 -9.25
N ALA A 16 -27.11 -6.11 -9.23
CA ALA A 16 -27.31 -4.87 -8.46
C ALA A 16 -27.88 -3.69 -9.26
N ALA A 17 -28.54 -3.92 -10.40
CA ALA A 17 -29.26 -2.90 -11.14
C ALA A 17 -30.75 -2.87 -10.76
N GLY A 18 -31.03 -2.59 -9.49
CA GLY A 18 -32.37 -2.30 -8.97
C GLY A 18 -32.48 -0.82 -8.61
N ALA A 19 -33.43 -0.13 -9.25
CA ALA A 19 -33.72 1.29 -9.08
C ALA A 19 -33.91 1.66 -7.60
N SER A 20 -33.10 2.57 -7.08
CA SER A 20 -33.31 3.22 -5.79
C SER A 20 -33.32 4.73 -5.97
N ALA A 21 -34.38 5.35 -5.49
CA ALA A 21 -34.64 6.77 -5.50
C ALA A 21 -33.49 7.56 -4.84
N PHE A 22 -32.94 8.53 -5.54
CA PHE A 22 -31.97 9.48 -5.01
C PHE A 22 -32.67 10.43 -4.02
N ALA A 23 -32.48 10.19 -2.71
CA ALA A 23 -32.67 11.22 -1.71
C ALA A 23 -31.41 12.13 -1.74
N ALA A 24 -31.61 13.40 -2.06
CA ALA A 24 -30.55 14.41 -2.11
C ALA A 24 -29.95 14.61 -0.72
N LEU A 25 -28.79 14.01 -0.46
CA LEU A 25 -27.93 14.33 0.68
C LEU A 25 -27.32 15.73 0.45
N LYS A 26 -27.62 16.66 1.35
CA LYS A 26 -27.00 18.00 1.37
C LYS A 26 -25.47 17.84 1.42
N PRO A 27 -24.70 18.55 0.56
CA PRO A 27 -23.26 18.50 0.63
C PRO A 27 -22.76 18.99 2.00
N ARG A 28 -21.99 18.15 2.70
CA ARG A 28 -21.23 18.59 3.87
C ARG A 28 -20.19 19.61 3.38
N PRO A 29 -19.91 20.66 4.16
CA PRO A 29 -18.87 21.62 3.77
C PRO A 29 -17.54 20.87 3.64
N VAL A 30 -16.95 20.93 2.45
CA VAL A 30 -15.57 20.56 2.20
C VAL A 30 -14.74 21.53 3.01
N MET A 31 -14.14 21.07 4.09
CA MET A 31 -13.12 21.86 4.80
C MET A 31 -12.03 22.19 3.78
N ALA A 32 -11.68 23.48 3.72
CA ALA A 32 -10.63 23.99 2.85
C ALA A 32 -9.37 23.11 3.02
N ALA A 33 -8.84 22.58 1.90
CA ALA A 33 -7.61 21.85 1.88
C ALA A 33 -6.49 22.75 2.41
N ALA A 34 -5.98 22.44 3.58
CA ALA A 34 -4.76 23.01 4.08
C ALA A 34 -3.60 22.63 3.14
N ALA A 35 -2.50 23.36 3.20
CA ALA A 35 -1.34 23.31 2.30
C ALA A 35 -0.54 21.97 2.35
N ASP A 36 -1.21 20.82 2.31
CA ASP A 36 -0.63 19.48 2.33
C ASP A 36 -0.21 18.98 0.93
N GLY A 37 -0.42 19.80 -0.11
CA GLY A 37 -0.01 19.50 -1.47
C GLY A 37 -0.71 18.27 -2.05
N GLY A 38 -1.98 18.00 -1.68
CA GLY A 38 -2.77 16.89 -2.21
C GLY A 38 -2.44 15.53 -1.59
N LEU A 39 -1.60 15.46 -0.54
CA LEU A 39 -1.29 14.24 0.19
C LEU A 39 -2.45 13.86 1.11
N LYS A 40 -2.73 12.54 1.20
CA LYS A 40 -3.82 11.99 2.00
C LYS A 40 -3.28 10.98 2.99
N LYS A 41 -3.67 11.13 4.26
CA LYS A 41 -3.23 10.25 5.35
C LYS A 41 -3.98 8.93 5.32
N ALA A 42 -3.25 7.83 5.28
CA ALA A 42 -3.82 6.49 5.39
C ALA A 42 -3.06 5.65 6.41
N VAL A 43 -3.68 4.56 6.83
CA VAL A 43 -3.14 3.59 7.79
C VAL A 43 -3.23 2.18 7.21
N TYR A 44 -2.21 1.36 7.43
CA TYR A 44 -2.32 -0.07 7.17
C TYR A 44 -3.13 -0.75 8.27
N VAL A 45 -4.06 -1.60 7.91
CA VAL A 45 -5.05 -2.20 8.83
C VAL A 45 -4.42 -2.93 10.02
N SER A 46 -3.21 -3.47 9.88
CA SER A 46 -2.51 -4.19 10.97
C SER A 46 -2.08 -3.28 12.13
N MET A 47 -2.05 -1.95 11.91
CA MET A 47 -1.73 -0.97 12.96
C MET A 47 -2.90 -0.75 13.93
N LEU A 48 -4.12 -1.13 13.53
CA LEU A 48 -5.31 -0.98 14.35
C LEU A 48 -5.43 -2.15 15.34
N PRO A 49 -6.00 -1.94 16.55
CA PRO A 49 -6.11 -2.97 17.57
C PRO A 49 -6.71 -4.27 17.03
N LYS A 50 -6.06 -5.39 17.29
CA LYS A 50 -6.39 -6.69 16.67
C LYS A 50 -7.74 -7.23 17.11
N GLU A 51 -8.14 -6.90 18.33
CA GLU A 51 -9.39 -7.32 18.97
C GLU A 51 -10.63 -6.66 18.39
N LEU A 52 -10.47 -5.53 17.69
CA LEU A 52 -11.59 -4.83 17.07
C LEU A 52 -12.03 -5.50 15.76
N GLY A 53 -13.34 -5.54 15.53
CA GLY A 53 -13.91 -5.85 14.23
C GLY A 53 -13.65 -4.74 13.20
N TYR A 54 -13.86 -5.01 11.91
CA TYR A 54 -13.58 -4.01 10.86
C TYR A 54 -14.39 -2.73 11.01
N ALA A 55 -15.65 -2.81 11.45
CA ALA A 55 -16.48 -1.62 11.66
C ALA A 55 -15.88 -0.68 12.72
N ASP A 56 -15.42 -1.24 13.84
CA ASP A 56 -14.80 -0.46 14.92
C ASP A 56 -13.40 0.02 14.56
N LYS A 57 -12.63 -0.79 13.86
CA LYS A 57 -11.33 -0.38 13.29
C LYS A 57 -11.47 0.83 12.37
N PHE A 58 -12.44 0.82 11.48
CA PHE A 58 -12.66 1.90 10.53
C PHE A 58 -13.15 3.16 11.21
N LYS A 59 -14.05 2.99 12.18
CA LYS A 59 -14.50 4.11 13.01
C LYS A 59 -13.32 4.73 13.77
N LEU A 60 -12.50 3.91 14.42
CA LEU A 60 -11.29 4.38 15.11
C LEU A 60 -10.35 5.14 14.18
N ALA A 61 -10.07 4.60 12.97
CA ALA A 61 -9.21 5.26 12.00
C ALA A 61 -9.72 6.66 11.62
N VAL A 62 -11.04 6.80 11.40
CA VAL A 62 -11.68 8.10 11.14
C VAL A 62 -11.58 9.03 12.35
N ASP A 63 -11.89 8.52 13.54
CA ASP A 63 -11.93 9.32 14.78
C ASP A 63 -10.55 9.91 15.13
N VAL A 64 -9.46 9.18 14.84
CA VAL A 64 -8.09 9.68 15.07
C VAL A 64 -7.57 10.57 13.95
N GLY A 65 -8.22 10.60 12.77
CA GLY A 65 -7.92 11.55 11.70
C GLY A 65 -7.31 10.96 10.43
N PHE A 66 -7.32 9.63 10.22
CA PHE A 66 -7.00 9.04 8.92
C PHE A 66 -8.12 9.26 7.91
N GLN A 67 -7.75 9.44 6.65
CA GLN A 67 -8.67 9.65 5.52
C GLN A 67 -8.88 8.38 4.71
N GLY A 68 -7.95 7.43 4.83
CA GLY A 68 -7.99 6.15 4.12
C GLY A 68 -7.33 5.02 4.88
N ILE A 69 -7.53 3.83 4.35
CA ILE A 69 -6.99 2.59 4.90
C ILE A 69 -6.53 1.67 3.78
N GLU A 70 -5.46 0.94 4.03
CA GLU A 70 -5.02 -0.19 3.23
C GLU A 70 -5.37 -1.49 3.94
N ILE A 71 -5.89 -2.46 3.20
CA ILE A 71 -6.34 -3.77 3.72
C ILE A 71 -5.51 -4.87 3.06
N GLY A 72 -5.19 -5.93 3.80
CA GLY A 72 -4.62 -7.14 3.22
C GLY A 72 -5.63 -7.91 2.38
N THR A 73 -5.14 -8.87 1.58
CA THR A 73 -5.99 -9.79 0.80
C THR A 73 -6.95 -10.56 1.70
N ILE A 74 -8.22 -10.62 1.34
CA ILE A 74 -9.27 -11.36 2.04
C ILE A 74 -9.89 -12.37 1.08
N SER A 75 -9.71 -13.65 1.36
CA SER A 75 -10.28 -14.76 0.57
C SER A 75 -11.69 -15.16 1.00
N ASP A 76 -12.09 -14.85 2.22
CA ASP A 76 -13.45 -15.08 2.72
C ASP A 76 -14.42 -14.02 2.18
N VAL A 77 -15.39 -14.47 1.40
CA VAL A 77 -16.37 -13.60 0.72
C VAL A 77 -17.25 -12.83 1.69
N ALA A 78 -17.65 -13.47 2.81
CA ALA A 78 -18.51 -12.82 3.80
C ALA A 78 -17.74 -11.73 4.56
N VAL A 79 -16.49 -12.00 4.92
CA VAL A 79 -15.58 -11.01 5.53
C VAL A 79 -15.35 -9.85 4.56
N ALA A 80 -15.06 -10.13 3.28
CA ALA A 80 -14.84 -9.09 2.28
C ALA A 80 -16.09 -8.20 2.07
N ALA A 81 -17.30 -8.77 2.09
CA ALA A 81 -18.54 -8.02 2.05
C ALA A 81 -18.73 -7.14 3.30
N GLY A 82 -18.45 -7.67 4.50
CA GLY A 82 -18.51 -6.92 5.75
C GLY A 82 -17.54 -5.73 5.80
N ILE A 83 -16.35 -5.88 5.21
CA ILE A 83 -15.38 -4.77 5.06
C ILE A 83 -15.94 -3.66 4.17
N LYS A 84 -16.57 -4.00 3.05
CA LYS A 84 -17.24 -3.03 2.18
C LYS A 84 -18.32 -2.24 2.92
N GLU A 85 -19.15 -2.94 3.71
CA GLU A 85 -20.18 -2.30 4.52
C GLU A 85 -19.59 -1.37 5.59
N ALA A 86 -18.53 -1.80 6.26
CA ALA A 86 -17.83 -0.98 7.26
C ALA A 86 -17.27 0.31 6.64
N ALA A 87 -16.65 0.21 5.43
CA ALA A 87 -16.18 1.38 4.70
C ALA A 87 -17.34 2.32 4.33
N ALA A 88 -18.46 1.78 3.84
CA ALA A 88 -19.62 2.58 3.48
C ALA A 88 -20.24 3.31 4.69
N LYS A 89 -20.31 2.65 5.85
CA LYS A 89 -20.86 3.21 7.09
C LYS A 89 -20.00 4.33 7.69
N THR A 90 -18.67 4.18 7.60
CA THR A 90 -17.74 5.15 8.19
C THR A 90 -17.31 6.25 7.24
N GLY A 91 -17.43 6.02 5.93
CA GLY A 91 -16.90 6.90 4.90
C GLY A 91 -15.37 6.79 4.73
N LEU A 92 -14.71 5.86 5.43
CA LEU A 92 -13.27 5.64 5.30
C LEU A 92 -12.97 5.03 3.93
N ARG A 93 -12.07 5.66 3.17
CA ARG A 93 -11.70 5.19 1.84
C ARG A 93 -10.72 4.01 1.94
N ILE A 94 -11.09 2.85 1.41
CA ILE A 94 -10.11 1.80 1.13
C ILE A 94 -9.43 2.19 -0.19
N HIS A 95 -8.14 2.53 -0.13
CA HIS A 95 -7.42 3.07 -1.28
C HIS A 95 -6.48 2.05 -1.94
N SER A 96 -6.12 0.99 -1.24
CA SER A 96 -5.18 -0.04 -1.69
C SER A 96 -5.44 -1.37 -1.02
N VAL A 97 -5.01 -2.44 -1.68
CA VAL A 97 -4.95 -3.80 -1.12
C VAL A 97 -3.51 -4.29 -1.15
N MET A 98 -2.99 -4.73 -0.01
CA MET A 98 -1.69 -5.39 0.07
C MET A 98 -1.86 -6.88 -0.21
N ASN A 99 -1.19 -7.39 -1.24
CA ASN A 99 -1.19 -8.83 -1.51
C ASN A 99 -0.48 -9.58 -0.37
N ALA A 100 -1.17 -10.54 0.25
CA ALA A 100 -0.67 -11.29 1.39
C ALA A 100 0.24 -12.47 1.02
N ASP A 101 0.18 -12.95 -0.23
CA ASP A 101 0.77 -14.22 -0.64
C ASP A 101 2.17 -14.10 -1.26
N HIS A 102 2.66 -12.90 -1.55
CA HIS A 102 3.91 -12.70 -2.26
C HIS A 102 5.16 -13.21 -1.53
N TRP A 103 5.14 -13.28 -0.19
CA TRP A 103 6.24 -13.84 0.60
C TRP A 103 6.27 -15.35 0.58
N ARG A 104 5.09 -15.98 0.71
CA ARG A 104 4.96 -17.42 0.77
C ARG A 104 5.06 -18.06 -0.60
N PHE A 105 4.54 -17.37 -1.61
CA PHE A 105 4.45 -17.84 -2.99
C PHE A 105 5.02 -16.78 -3.94
N PRO A 106 6.37 -16.68 -4.08
CA PRO A 106 6.96 -15.67 -4.95
C PRO A 106 6.71 -15.99 -6.43
N LEU A 107 6.36 -14.98 -7.23
CA LEU A 107 6.19 -15.10 -8.68
C LEU A 107 7.47 -15.52 -9.41
N SER A 108 8.63 -15.34 -8.78
CA SER A 108 9.95 -15.74 -9.30
C SER A 108 10.28 -17.22 -9.11
N SER A 109 9.42 -18.01 -8.46
CA SER A 109 9.64 -19.44 -8.24
C SER A 109 9.82 -20.19 -9.54
N ALA A 110 10.66 -21.24 -9.52
CA ALA A 110 10.75 -22.22 -10.60
C ALA A 110 9.64 -23.27 -10.55
N ASP A 111 8.94 -23.40 -9.41
CA ASP A 111 7.84 -24.32 -9.21
C ASP A 111 6.53 -23.70 -9.72
N PRO A 112 5.90 -24.30 -10.76
CA PRO A 112 4.64 -23.79 -11.30
C PRO A 112 3.49 -23.77 -10.28
N GLU A 113 3.47 -24.68 -9.30
CA GLU A 113 2.42 -24.71 -8.28
C GLU A 113 2.53 -23.52 -7.32
N VAL A 114 3.75 -23.11 -6.98
CA VAL A 114 4.00 -21.89 -6.20
C VAL A 114 3.53 -20.66 -6.98
N VAL A 115 3.88 -20.58 -8.27
CA VAL A 115 3.45 -19.49 -9.15
C VAL A 115 1.94 -19.44 -9.29
N ASN A 116 1.27 -20.60 -9.45
CA ASN A 116 -0.19 -20.67 -9.55
C ASN A 116 -0.88 -20.13 -8.29
N LYS A 117 -0.37 -20.45 -7.11
CA LYS A 117 -0.87 -19.92 -5.83
C LYS A 117 -0.69 -18.41 -5.74
N SER A 118 0.47 -17.90 -6.17
CA SER A 118 0.75 -16.46 -6.21
C SER A 118 -0.22 -15.72 -7.13
N VAL A 119 -0.45 -16.25 -8.33
CA VAL A 119 -1.41 -15.66 -9.29
C VAL A 119 -2.82 -15.66 -8.70
N ALA A 120 -3.28 -16.76 -8.11
CA ALA A 120 -4.59 -16.84 -7.47
C ALA A 120 -4.74 -15.84 -6.31
N GLY A 121 -3.68 -15.62 -5.52
CA GLY A 121 -3.62 -14.58 -4.49
C GLY A 121 -3.77 -13.17 -5.08
N MET A 122 -3.08 -12.89 -6.19
CA MET A 122 -3.21 -11.62 -6.90
C MET A 122 -4.59 -11.41 -7.53
N GLU A 123 -5.19 -12.45 -8.11
CA GLU A 123 -6.57 -12.39 -8.62
C GLU A 123 -7.56 -12.06 -7.51
N THR A 124 -7.39 -12.67 -6.33
CA THR A 124 -8.19 -12.36 -5.13
C THR A 124 -7.97 -10.90 -4.69
N SER A 125 -6.72 -10.42 -4.65
CA SER A 125 -6.39 -9.04 -4.26
C SER A 125 -7.00 -8.02 -5.21
N LEU A 126 -6.92 -8.26 -6.53
CA LEU A 126 -7.53 -7.41 -7.55
C LEU A 126 -9.07 -7.43 -7.44
N GLY A 127 -9.67 -8.59 -7.16
CA GLY A 127 -11.10 -8.73 -6.87
C GLY A 127 -11.53 -7.94 -5.64
N ASN A 128 -10.77 -8.03 -4.55
CA ASN A 128 -10.99 -7.24 -3.33
C ASN A 128 -10.90 -5.73 -3.62
N ALA A 129 -9.86 -5.30 -4.35
CA ALA A 129 -9.72 -3.89 -4.73
C ALA A 129 -10.94 -3.40 -5.49
N LYS A 130 -11.41 -4.16 -6.49
CA LYS A 130 -12.64 -3.83 -7.23
C LYS A 130 -13.88 -3.78 -6.34
N LEU A 131 -14.04 -4.75 -5.45
CA LEU A 131 -15.18 -4.84 -4.54
C LEU A 131 -15.26 -3.64 -3.59
N TRP A 132 -14.12 -3.19 -3.07
CA TRP A 132 -14.02 -2.10 -2.10
C TRP A 132 -13.85 -0.73 -2.75
N GLY A 133 -13.69 -0.68 -4.07
CA GLY A 133 -13.45 0.53 -4.82
C GLY A 133 -12.01 1.05 -4.67
N ALA A 134 -11.07 0.26 -4.20
CA ALA A 134 -9.65 0.58 -4.25
C ALA A 134 -9.15 0.57 -5.70
N ASP A 135 -8.13 1.36 -6.00
CA ASP A 135 -7.59 1.52 -7.34
C ASP A 135 -6.13 1.06 -7.47
N ALA A 136 -5.56 0.49 -6.40
CA ALA A 136 -4.23 -0.10 -6.43
C ALA A 136 -4.18 -1.40 -5.61
N VAL A 137 -3.29 -2.31 -6.03
CA VAL A 137 -2.87 -3.51 -5.29
C VAL A 137 -1.36 -3.49 -5.18
N LEU A 138 -0.83 -3.60 -3.96
CA LEU A 138 0.59 -3.74 -3.71
C LEU A 138 1.04 -5.16 -4.02
N LEU A 139 2.13 -5.29 -4.76
CA LEU A 139 2.78 -6.56 -5.09
C LEU A 139 4.30 -6.45 -4.89
N VAL A 140 4.87 -7.32 -4.07
CA VAL A 140 6.30 -7.60 -4.09
C VAL A 140 6.56 -8.59 -5.22
N PRO A 141 7.24 -8.18 -6.31
CA PRO A 141 7.19 -8.94 -7.56
C PRO A 141 8.06 -10.20 -7.58
N ALA A 142 9.12 -10.25 -6.78
CA ALA A 142 10.06 -11.38 -6.79
C ALA A 142 10.89 -11.46 -5.52
N VAL A 143 11.58 -12.58 -5.34
CA VAL A 143 12.57 -12.80 -4.28
C VAL A 143 13.84 -13.37 -4.93
N VAL A 144 15.01 -12.84 -4.54
CA VAL A 144 16.33 -13.38 -4.90
C VAL A 144 16.87 -14.19 -3.74
N ASN A 145 17.24 -15.44 -3.99
CA ASN A 145 17.79 -16.36 -3.01
C ASN A 145 18.78 -17.32 -3.67
N PRO A 146 19.41 -18.28 -2.97
CA PRO A 146 20.38 -19.19 -3.59
C PRO A 146 19.84 -20.02 -4.76
N GLU A 147 18.52 -20.29 -4.79
CA GLU A 147 17.84 -21.09 -5.81
C GLU A 147 17.26 -20.23 -6.95
N THR A 148 17.20 -18.91 -6.76
CA THR A 148 16.62 -17.96 -7.72
C THR A 148 17.58 -16.80 -7.94
N SER A 149 18.29 -16.81 -9.07
CA SER A 149 19.20 -15.74 -9.44
C SER A 149 18.46 -14.41 -9.70
N TYR A 150 19.18 -13.29 -9.70
CA TYR A 150 18.59 -11.99 -10.02
C TYR A 150 17.94 -11.96 -11.41
N THR A 151 18.61 -12.57 -12.40
CA THR A 151 18.10 -12.67 -13.77
C THR A 151 16.85 -13.53 -13.84
N ASP A 152 16.81 -14.66 -13.14
CA ASP A 152 15.62 -15.52 -13.07
C ASP A 152 14.46 -14.80 -12.37
N ALA A 153 14.74 -14.13 -11.24
CA ALA A 153 13.76 -13.35 -10.53
C ALA A 153 13.11 -12.28 -11.43
N TRP A 154 13.94 -11.56 -12.18
CA TRP A 154 13.51 -10.56 -13.16
C TRP A 154 12.66 -11.16 -14.27
N THR A 155 13.20 -12.15 -14.97
CA THR A 155 12.56 -12.71 -16.17
C THR A 155 11.26 -13.43 -15.86
N ARG A 156 11.26 -14.27 -14.80
CA ARG A 156 10.08 -15.04 -14.41
C ARG A 156 8.96 -14.16 -13.92
N SER A 157 9.25 -13.22 -13.02
CA SER A 157 8.22 -12.31 -12.48
C SER A 157 7.65 -11.40 -13.57
N GLN A 158 8.48 -10.83 -14.45
CA GLN A 158 8.02 -10.04 -15.59
C GLN A 158 7.06 -10.83 -16.48
N HIS A 159 7.43 -12.06 -16.84
CA HIS A 159 6.61 -12.93 -17.67
C HIS A 159 5.25 -13.24 -17.01
N VAL A 160 5.26 -13.70 -15.76
CA VAL A 160 4.01 -14.06 -15.05
C VAL A 160 3.10 -12.85 -14.86
N ILE A 161 3.65 -11.71 -14.47
CA ILE A 161 2.85 -10.48 -14.28
C ILE A 161 2.22 -10.07 -15.60
N LYS A 162 3.00 -10.02 -16.69
CA LYS A 162 2.54 -9.57 -18.00
C LYS A 162 1.47 -10.47 -18.58
N GLU A 163 1.67 -11.79 -18.54
CA GLU A 163 0.80 -12.74 -19.22
C GLU A 163 -0.43 -13.16 -18.39
N ARG A 164 -0.32 -13.15 -17.05
CA ARG A 164 -1.32 -13.74 -16.18
C ARG A 164 -2.06 -12.77 -15.27
N ILE A 165 -1.42 -11.67 -14.86
CA ILE A 165 -1.98 -10.76 -13.84
C ILE A 165 -2.43 -9.44 -14.49
N LEU A 166 -1.60 -8.85 -15.35
CA LEU A 166 -1.88 -7.56 -15.98
C LEU A 166 -3.20 -7.51 -16.78
N PRO A 167 -3.60 -8.54 -17.54
CA PRO A 167 -4.88 -8.52 -18.24
C PRO A 167 -6.08 -8.30 -17.30
N LEU A 168 -6.09 -8.96 -16.15
CA LEU A 168 -7.15 -8.80 -15.14
C LEU A 168 -7.09 -7.41 -14.48
N ALA A 169 -5.91 -6.90 -14.17
CA ALA A 169 -5.73 -5.56 -13.62
C ALA A 169 -6.28 -4.49 -14.56
N GLN A 170 -6.04 -4.64 -15.88
CA GLN A 170 -6.59 -3.76 -16.93
C GLN A 170 -8.12 -3.84 -16.99
N GLU A 171 -8.69 -5.04 -16.99
CA GLU A 171 -10.15 -5.28 -17.00
C GLU A 171 -10.83 -4.61 -15.80
N LEU A 172 -10.25 -4.79 -14.61
CA LEU A 172 -10.79 -4.26 -13.36
C LEU A 172 -10.48 -2.77 -13.15
N LYS A 173 -9.56 -2.20 -13.93
CA LYS A 173 -9.04 -0.82 -13.79
C LYS A 173 -8.38 -0.61 -12.43
N VAL A 174 -7.54 -1.55 -12.01
CA VAL A 174 -6.78 -1.52 -10.77
C VAL A 174 -5.29 -1.54 -11.10
N VAL A 175 -4.53 -0.64 -10.52
CA VAL A 175 -3.08 -0.54 -10.74
C VAL A 175 -2.35 -1.60 -9.90
N ILE A 176 -1.40 -2.30 -10.48
CA ILE A 176 -0.45 -3.14 -9.77
C ILE A 176 0.73 -2.26 -9.36
N GLY A 177 0.85 -2.00 -8.07
CA GLY A 177 1.96 -1.24 -7.49
C GLY A 177 3.09 -2.18 -7.08
N MET A 178 4.22 -2.11 -7.78
CA MET A 178 5.41 -2.88 -7.46
C MET A 178 6.14 -2.27 -6.27
N GLU A 179 6.34 -3.05 -5.21
CA GLU A 179 7.08 -2.61 -4.04
C GLU A 179 8.45 -3.31 -3.98
N GLU A 180 9.49 -2.52 -3.72
CA GLU A 180 10.78 -3.05 -3.29
C GLU A 180 10.78 -3.28 -1.78
N VAL A 181 11.43 -4.34 -1.37
CA VAL A 181 11.58 -4.72 0.04
C VAL A 181 12.97 -5.33 0.26
N TRP A 182 13.28 -5.77 1.48
CA TRP A 182 14.61 -6.34 1.80
C TRP A 182 14.77 -7.81 1.35
N ASN A 183 14.40 -8.10 0.12
CA ASN A 183 14.42 -9.42 -0.51
C ASN A 183 15.50 -9.58 -1.59
N LYS A 184 16.44 -8.63 -1.67
CA LYS A 184 17.55 -8.59 -2.61
C LYS A 184 17.14 -8.39 -4.07
N PHE A 185 15.93 -7.88 -4.31
CA PHE A 185 15.41 -7.57 -5.64
C PHE A 185 14.99 -6.11 -5.75
N LEU A 186 15.22 -5.46 -6.89
CA LEU A 186 14.95 -4.03 -7.12
C LEU A 186 15.66 -3.13 -6.09
N ILE A 187 16.97 -3.32 -5.93
CA ILE A 187 17.78 -2.67 -4.90
C ILE A 187 18.28 -1.28 -5.28
N SER A 188 17.89 -0.77 -6.44
CA SER A 188 18.20 0.60 -6.87
C SER A 188 17.01 1.27 -7.56
N PRO A 189 16.90 2.62 -7.51
CA PRO A 189 15.81 3.34 -8.16
C PRO A 189 15.82 3.19 -9.68
N LEU A 190 17.00 3.04 -10.30
CA LEU A 190 17.14 2.83 -11.74
C LEU A 190 16.60 1.46 -12.17
N GLU A 191 16.86 0.42 -11.39
CA GLU A 191 16.30 -0.92 -11.64
C GLU A 191 14.78 -0.92 -11.47
N MET A 192 14.28 -0.31 -10.41
CA MET A 192 12.84 -0.18 -10.16
C MET A 192 12.15 0.56 -11.30
N ALA A 193 12.67 1.70 -11.73
CA ALA A 193 12.13 2.45 -12.86
C ALA A 193 12.13 1.62 -14.15
N ARG A 194 13.25 0.95 -14.48
CA ARG A 194 13.36 0.08 -15.63
C ARG A 194 12.38 -1.10 -15.55
N TYR A 195 12.25 -1.73 -14.40
CA TYR A 195 11.36 -2.87 -14.18
C TYR A 195 9.90 -2.50 -14.46
N VAL A 196 9.45 -1.36 -13.94
CA VAL A 196 8.10 -0.84 -14.18
C VAL A 196 7.88 -0.46 -15.64
N ASP A 197 8.84 0.26 -16.25
CA ASP A 197 8.72 0.73 -17.64
C ASP A 197 8.64 -0.41 -18.66
N GLN A 198 9.25 -1.55 -18.39
CA GLN A 198 9.25 -2.69 -19.31
C GLN A 198 7.86 -3.32 -19.51
N PHE A 199 6.91 -3.06 -18.64
CA PHE A 199 5.51 -3.48 -18.87
C PHE A 199 4.81 -2.62 -19.92
N ALA A 200 5.30 -1.42 -20.21
CA ALA A 200 4.70 -0.47 -21.15
C ALA A 200 3.17 -0.29 -20.91
N SER A 201 2.75 -0.26 -19.66
CA SER A 201 1.34 -0.24 -19.26
C SER A 201 1.09 0.78 -18.13
N PRO A 202 0.02 1.58 -18.22
CA PRO A 202 -0.35 2.50 -17.14
C PRO A 202 -0.86 1.76 -15.87
N TRP A 203 -1.13 0.46 -15.97
CA TRP A 203 -1.64 -0.37 -14.89
C TRP A 203 -0.53 -1.05 -14.08
N VAL A 204 0.73 -0.77 -14.38
CA VAL A 204 1.88 -1.17 -13.58
C VAL A 204 2.66 0.08 -13.17
N LYS A 205 2.84 0.27 -11.88
CA LYS A 205 3.44 1.46 -11.27
C LYS A 205 4.35 1.05 -10.10
N ALA A 206 5.06 2.03 -9.53
CA ALA A 206 5.85 1.84 -8.32
C ALA A 206 4.99 2.10 -7.08
N TYR A 207 5.03 1.20 -6.13
CA TYR A 207 4.60 1.41 -4.75
C TYR A 207 5.86 1.72 -3.94
N LEU A 208 6.02 2.97 -3.53
CA LEU A 208 7.24 3.45 -2.90
C LEU A 208 7.18 3.24 -1.39
N ASP A 209 8.15 2.58 -0.78
CA ASP A 209 8.31 2.57 0.67
C ASP A 209 9.52 3.40 1.12
N VAL A 210 9.27 4.50 1.81
CA VAL A 210 10.31 5.44 2.24
C VAL A 210 11.30 4.78 3.22
N GLY A 211 10.82 3.93 4.12
CA GLY A 211 11.68 3.29 5.12
C GLY A 211 12.54 2.19 4.52
N ASN A 212 11.98 1.33 3.66
CA ASN A 212 12.74 0.24 3.03
C ASN A 212 13.96 0.77 2.26
N MET A 213 13.78 1.88 1.55
CA MET A 213 14.83 2.47 0.71
C MET A 213 16.01 3.02 1.49
N LEU A 214 15.82 3.39 2.76
CA LEU A 214 16.90 3.91 3.60
C LEU A 214 18.04 2.90 3.78
N PHE A 215 17.74 1.61 3.69
CA PHE A 215 18.74 0.55 3.74
C PHE A 215 19.67 0.56 2.52
N TYR A 216 19.12 0.86 1.33
CA TYR A 216 19.86 0.82 0.06
C TYR A 216 20.38 2.18 -0.40
N GLY A 217 19.81 3.28 0.12
CA GLY A 217 20.18 4.62 -0.35
C GLY A 217 19.42 5.73 0.36
N TYR A 218 18.99 6.70 -0.40
CA TYR A 218 18.31 7.89 0.08
C TYR A 218 16.90 7.97 -0.52
N PRO A 219 15.82 7.92 0.29
CA PRO A 219 14.44 7.92 -0.20
C PRO A 219 14.11 9.07 -1.16
N GLN A 220 14.62 10.28 -0.91
CA GLN A 220 14.40 11.44 -1.77
C GLN A 220 15.01 11.29 -3.17
N ASP A 221 16.08 10.50 -3.33
CA ASP A 221 16.67 10.18 -4.62
C ASP A 221 15.79 9.18 -5.40
N TRP A 222 15.29 8.15 -4.70
CA TRP A 222 14.33 7.20 -5.26
C TRP A 222 13.07 7.91 -5.75
N ILE A 223 12.52 8.82 -4.95
CA ILE A 223 11.32 9.59 -5.32
C ILE A 223 11.54 10.35 -6.63
N ARG A 224 12.65 11.08 -6.74
CA ARG A 224 12.96 11.86 -7.95
C ARG A 224 13.18 10.98 -9.17
N THR A 225 13.86 9.85 -9.00
CA THR A 225 14.13 8.89 -10.09
C THR A 225 12.85 8.22 -10.57
N LEU A 226 11.97 7.80 -9.65
CA LEU A 226 10.71 7.14 -10.00
C LEU A 226 9.68 8.13 -10.57
N GLY A 227 9.61 9.34 -10.07
CA GLY A 227 8.77 10.40 -10.61
C GLY A 227 7.29 9.98 -10.73
N SER A 228 6.70 10.18 -11.90
CA SER A 228 5.29 9.86 -12.20
C SER A 228 4.96 8.36 -12.18
N ARG A 229 5.93 7.50 -11.99
CA ARG A 229 5.71 6.06 -11.79
C ARG A 229 5.14 5.73 -10.42
N ILE A 230 5.28 6.63 -9.44
CA ILE A 230 4.79 6.40 -8.07
C ILE A 230 3.26 6.45 -8.05
N VAL A 231 2.60 5.37 -7.61
CA VAL A 231 1.14 5.31 -7.43
C VAL A 231 0.73 5.44 -5.98
N ARG A 232 1.56 4.96 -5.04
CA ARG A 232 1.33 4.96 -3.60
C ARG A 232 2.63 5.12 -2.86
N VAL A 233 2.54 5.59 -1.62
CA VAL A 233 3.68 5.75 -0.73
C VAL A 233 3.37 5.09 0.61
N HIS A 234 4.24 4.18 1.04
CA HIS A 234 4.35 3.74 2.42
C HIS A 234 5.34 4.61 3.18
N VAL A 235 5.05 4.88 4.41
CA VAL A 235 5.96 5.57 5.33
C VAL A 235 6.23 4.71 6.54
N LYS A 236 7.50 4.39 6.70
CA LYS A 236 8.13 3.76 7.84
C LYS A 236 9.34 4.59 8.24
N ASP A 237 9.81 4.39 9.42
CA ASP A 237 11.09 4.96 9.83
C ASP A 237 11.92 3.90 10.54
N PHE A 238 13.22 3.94 10.35
CA PHE A 238 14.10 3.05 11.05
C PHE A 238 15.46 3.67 11.27
N LYS A 239 16.15 3.18 12.27
CA LYS A 239 17.49 3.60 12.66
C LYS A 239 18.50 2.57 12.24
N LEU A 240 19.55 2.98 11.53
CA LEU A 240 20.59 2.12 11.01
C LEU A 240 21.92 2.41 11.73
N ASP A 241 22.35 1.50 12.57
CA ASP A 241 23.73 1.51 13.11
C ASP A 241 24.66 0.76 12.14
N ARG A 242 25.18 1.48 11.16
CA ARG A 242 26.08 0.92 10.14
C ARG A 242 27.36 0.32 10.74
N GLY A 243 27.83 0.87 11.84
CA GLY A 243 29.04 0.40 12.52
C GLY A 243 28.90 -1.00 13.13
N LYS A 244 27.68 -1.35 13.54
CA LYS A 244 27.33 -2.66 14.09
C LYS A 244 26.56 -3.57 13.15
N GLY A 245 26.17 -3.08 11.96
CA GLY A 245 25.28 -3.80 11.06
C GLY A 245 23.89 -4.05 11.67
N GLN A 246 23.45 -3.20 12.59
CA GLN A 246 22.18 -3.34 13.30
C GLN A 246 21.20 -2.27 12.81
N PHE A 247 19.92 -2.61 12.89
CA PHE A 247 18.84 -1.66 12.64
C PHE A 247 17.67 -1.90 13.60
N SER A 248 16.85 -0.89 13.78
CA SER A 248 15.61 -0.99 14.54
C SER A 248 14.52 -0.16 13.90
N TRP A 249 13.33 -0.72 13.79
CA TRP A 249 12.13 0.03 13.39
C TRP A 249 11.75 1.01 14.49
N THR A 250 11.37 2.21 14.09
CA THR A 250 11.03 3.31 15.01
C THR A 250 9.70 3.95 14.61
N ASN A 251 9.19 4.82 15.46
CA ASN A 251 8.09 5.70 15.06
C ASN A 251 8.57 6.72 14.03
N LEU A 252 7.64 7.30 13.28
CA LEU A 252 7.95 8.32 12.28
C LEU A 252 8.68 9.52 12.92
N GLY A 253 9.87 9.79 12.45
CA GLY A 253 10.73 10.88 12.92
C GLY A 253 11.70 10.51 14.05
N GLU A 254 11.71 9.28 14.50
CA GLU A 254 12.66 8.76 15.49
C GLU A 254 13.83 7.99 14.86
N GLY A 255 13.74 7.72 13.57
CA GLY A 255 14.77 7.05 12.77
C GLY A 255 15.68 8.00 12.01
N ASP A 256 16.21 7.52 10.90
CA ASP A 256 17.22 8.22 10.08
C ASP A 256 16.63 8.79 8.77
N VAL A 257 15.31 8.75 8.55
CA VAL A 257 14.68 9.33 7.37
C VAL A 257 14.72 10.86 7.45
N ASP A 258 15.25 11.50 6.40
CA ASP A 258 15.17 12.97 6.23
C ASP A 258 13.79 13.35 5.68
N TRP A 259 12.81 13.48 6.58
CA TRP A 259 11.43 13.79 6.23
C TRP A 259 11.24 15.09 5.46
N PRO A 260 11.92 16.22 5.79
CA PRO A 260 11.90 17.42 4.97
C PRO A 260 12.38 17.19 3.54
N ALA A 261 13.45 16.41 3.35
CA ALA A 261 13.97 16.09 2.02
C ALA A 261 13.01 15.16 1.25
N VAL A 262 12.39 14.19 1.93
CA VAL A 262 11.34 13.31 1.36
C VAL A 262 10.14 14.15 0.92
N ARG A 263 9.63 15.06 1.77
CA ARG A 263 8.49 15.92 1.43
C ARG A 263 8.80 16.82 0.23
N THR A 264 10.02 17.40 0.18
CA THR A 264 10.48 18.20 -0.95
C THR A 264 10.52 17.38 -2.24
N ALA A 265 11.07 16.17 -2.18
CA ALA A 265 11.14 15.29 -3.35
C ALA A 265 9.75 14.89 -3.87
N LEU A 266 8.78 14.62 -2.99
CA LEU A 266 7.39 14.35 -3.39
C LEU A 266 6.76 15.57 -4.08
N ALA A 267 7.07 16.78 -3.63
CA ALA A 267 6.62 18.01 -4.28
C ALA A 267 7.28 18.21 -5.65
N ASP A 268 8.60 17.97 -5.76
CA ASP A 268 9.36 18.09 -7.01
C ASP A 268 8.75 17.20 -8.13
N VAL A 269 8.30 16.00 -7.79
CA VAL A 269 7.66 15.06 -8.73
C VAL A 269 6.14 15.25 -8.83
N LYS A 270 5.58 16.23 -8.13
CA LYS A 270 4.14 16.55 -8.09
C LYS A 270 3.29 15.34 -7.66
N TYR A 271 3.79 14.58 -6.68
CA TYR A 271 3.01 13.46 -6.15
C TYR A 271 1.83 13.99 -5.34
N GLU A 272 0.65 13.58 -5.75
CA GLU A 272 -0.62 13.80 -5.07
C GLU A 272 -1.27 12.43 -4.83
N GLY A 273 -1.57 12.10 -3.60
CA GLY A 273 -2.16 10.79 -3.34
C GLY A 273 -2.02 10.30 -1.91
N TRP A 274 -2.13 8.99 -1.76
CA TRP A 274 -2.16 8.33 -0.47
C TRP A 274 -0.75 8.08 0.06
N VAL A 275 -0.56 8.46 1.33
CA VAL A 275 0.63 8.18 2.13
C VAL A 275 0.17 7.35 3.32
N THR A 276 0.54 6.09 3.32
CA THR A 276 0.08 5.09 4.29
C THR A 276 1.14 4.86 5.35
N ALA A 277 0.80 5.08 6.61
CA ALA A 277 1.65 4.64 7.72
C ALA A 277 1.63 3.11 7.79
N GLU A 278 2.82 2.51 7.82
CA GLU A 278 3.05 1.07 8.00
C GLU A 278 4.17 0.84 9.02
N ILE A 279 3.83 1.08 10.28
CA ILE A 279 4.71 0.91 11.44
C ILE A 279 4.02 0.05 12.49
N SER A 280 4.59 -0.08 13.68
CA SER A 280 3.94 -0.77 14.80
C SER A 280 2.56 -0.20 15.08
N GLY A 281 1.60 -1.06 15.38
CA GLY A 281 0.25 -0.65 15.76
C GLY A 281 0.15 -0.28 17.24
N GLY A 282 -0.99 0.32 17.62
CA GLY A 282 -1.25 0.71 19.00
C GLY A 282 -2.70 1.11 19.24
N ASP A 283 -2.93 1.72 20.39
CA ASP A 283 -4.24 2.24 20.79
C ASP A 283 -4.59 3.57 20.11
N ALA A 284 -5.74 4.13 20.46
CA ALA A 284 -6.24 5.39 19.90
C ALA A 284 -5.28 6.57 20.14
N ALA A 285 -4.61 6.62 21.29
CA ALA A 285 -3.67 7.71 21.63
C ALA A 285 -2.43 7.63 20.75
N TYR A 286 -1.88 6.43 20.59
CA TYR A 286 -0.75 6.17 19.69
C TYR A 286 -1.08 6.49 18.23
N LEU A 287 -2.22 6.03 17.74
CA LEU A 287 -2.65 6.30 16.36
C LEU A 287 -2.86 7.79 16.10
N LYS A 288 -3.36 8.54 17.10
CA LYS A 288 -3.49 10.00 17.02
C LYS A 288 -2.13 10.70 16.95
N ASP A 289 -1.13 10.20 17.69
CA ASP A 289 0.26 10.69 17.58
C ASP A 289 0.83 10.43 16.17
N VAL A 290 0.59 9.24 15.58
CA VAL A 290 0.99 8.93 14.20
C VAL A 290 0.37 9.94 13.20
N VAL A 291 -0.92 10.25 13.35
CA VAL A 291 -1.60 11.26 12.52
C VAL A 291 -0.93 12.62 12.66
N ALA A 292 -0.63 13.07 13.88
CA ALA A 292 0.04 14.35 14.13
C ALA A 292 1.45 14.40 13.50
N ARG A 293 2.18 13.28 13.53
CA ARG A 293 3.50 13.16 12.87
C ARG A 293 3.36 13.26 11.34
N LEU A 294 2.35 12.61 10.75
CA LEU A 294 2.06 12.74 9.32
C LEU A 294 1.71 14.18 8.92
N ASP A 295 0.91 14.90 9.73
CA ASP A 295 0.58 16.30 9.49
C ASP A 295 1.83 17.18 9.43
N ARG A 296 2.80 16.96 10.32
CA ARG A 296 4.07 17.67 10.31
C ARG A 296 4.93 17.31 9.09
N ILE A 297 5.00 16.03 8.73
CA ILE A 297 5.70 15.57 7.52
C ILE A 297 5.10 16.27 6.29
N PHE A 298 3.77 16.30 6.16
CA PHE A 298 3.09 16.93 5.02
C PHE A 298 3.34 18.44 4.96
N ALA A 299 3.47 19.07 6.11
CA ALA A 299 3.87 20.49 6.21
C ALA A 299 5.37 20.74 5.95
N GLY A 300 6.16 19.71 5.62
CA GLY A 300 7.61 19.83 5.39
C GLY A 300 8.42 20.00 6.67
N GLN A 301 7.84 19.70 7.81
CA GLN A 301 8.47 19.82 9.13
C GLN A 301 9.03 18.47 9.59
N LYS A 302 10.01 18.51 10.49
CA LYS A 302 10.42 17.30 11.21
C LYS A 302 9.27 16.81 12.09
N PRO A 303 8.99 15.51 12.14
CA PRO A 303 8.06 14.95 13.12
C PRO A 303 8.48 15.32 14.56
N LEU A 304 7.51 15.34 15.47
CA LEU A 304 7.80 15.62 16.87
C LEU A 304 8.72 14.52 17.44
N PRO A 305 9.68 14.88 18.29
CA PRO A 305 10.37 13.88 19.10
C PRO A 305 9.34 13.15 20.00
N PRO A 306 9.63 11.91 20.45
CA PRO A 306 8.76 11.24 21.39
C PRO A 306 8.50 12.16 22.61
N ALA A 307 7.27 12.11 23.12
CA ALA A 307 6.98 12.76 24.41
C ALA A 307 7.99 12.22 25.43
N ALA A 308 8.62 13.14 26.17
CA ALA A 308 9.51 12.72 27.25
C ALA A 308 8.75 11.76 28.17
N PRO A 309 9.37 10.67 28.65
CA PRO A 309 8.72 9.79 29.59
C PRO A 309 8.17 10.61 30.74
N VAL A 310 6.89 10.48 31.01
CA VAL A 310 6.26 11.08 32.17
C VAL A 310 6.95 10.43 33.37
N GLY A 311 7.82 11.19 34.04
CA GLY A 311 8.56 10.77 35.21
C GLY A 311 7.68 10.48 36.43
#